data_6e7807ed78a8cea9205ad65a040228cb
#
_entry.id   6e7807ed78a8cea9205ad65a040228cb
#
_cell.length_a   1.000
_cell.length_b   1.000
_cell.length_c   1.000
_cell.angle_alpha   90.00
_cell.angle_beta   90.00
_cell.angle_gamma   90.00
#
_symmetry.space_group_name_H-M   'P 1'
#
loop_
_entity.id
_entity.type
_entity.pdbx_description
1 polymer ?
#
loop_
_entity_poly.entity_id
_entity_poly.type
_entity_poly.pdbx_seq_one_letter_code
_entity_poly.pdbx_strand_id
1 'polypeptide(L)'
;VPKFIHLPLILKTEGRGKLSKRDGAKGGFPVFPLSWEEVIGFREIGFLKEGILNYLALLGWNDGTDEEIFTLKDLESAFGLEGIQKGGARFDFKKALWVNAQHMKKKQAHELVALINKDYHQIDKIEAKVSLMRDRAETLLELERLIDLFENSPVQYNEKVVNKLDKDRCKKLLLKVKDRVSEGTWTKEAFMEDIEKEGLKVGAGMQCLRVALVGSLKGPDLFDFMRLLTKNSNLERIKSFTNHLNI
;
A
#
# COMPACT_ATOMS: atom_id res chain seq x y z
N VAL A 1 13.26 39.11 28.51
CA VAL A 1 12.19 38.24 29.01
C VAL A 1 11.85 37.24 27.95
N PRO A 2 11.83 35.95 28.28
CA PRO A 2 11.48 34.92 27.29
C PRO A 2 10.02 35.03 26.84
N LYS A 3 9.78 34.66 25.58
CA LYS A 3 8.41 34.54 25.07
C LYS A 3 7.90 33.14 25.41
N PHE A 4 6.69 33.02 25.91
CA PHE A 4 6.02 31.75 26.23
C PHE A 4 4.93 31.47 25.21
N ILE A 5 4.85 30.22 24.74
CA ILE A 5 3.83 29.76 23.80
C ILE A 5 3.18 28.53 24.40
N HIS A 6 1.85 28.50 24.41
CA HIS A 6 1.06 27.36 24.81
C HIS A 6 0.50 26.66 23.59
N LEU A 7 0.98 25.44 23.30
CA LEU A 7 0.43 24.60 22.25
C LEU A 7 -0.87 23.94 22.71
N PRO A 8 -1.82 23.71 21.78
CA PRO A 8 -3.06 23.02 22.10
C PRO A 8 -2.80 21.54 22.46
N LEU A 9 -3.73 20.95 23.23
CA LEU A 9 -3.68 19.52 23.52
C LEU A 9 -4.04 18.71 22.26
N ILE A 10 -3.35 17.57 22.08
CA ILE A 10 -3.78 16.57 21.11
C ILE A 10 -4.91 15.76 21.78
N LEU A 11 -6.07 15.77 21.14
CA LEU A 11 -7.29 15.12 21.61
C LEU A 11 -7.44 13.72 21.02
N LYS A 12 -8.21 12.87 21.68
CA LYS A 12 -8.56 11.53 21.19
C LYS A 12 -9.28 11.62 19.85
N THR A 13 -9.12 10.58 19.03
CA THR A 13 -9.83 10.40 17.76
C THR A 13 -11.33 10.45 17.96
N GLU A 14 -11.81 9.73 19.01
CA GLU A 14 -13.21 9.69 19.39
C GLU A 14 -13.40 10.09 20.85
N GLY A 15 -14.59 10.63 21.17
CA GLY A 15 -14.92 11.05 22.52
C GLY A 15 -14.28 12.37 22.94
N ARG A 16 -14.15 12.56 24.26
CA ARG A 16 -13.57 13.75 24.89
C ARG A 16 -12.27 13.44 25.61
N GLY A 17 -11.39 14.42 25.69
CA GLY A 17 -10.16 14.37 26.48
C GLY A 17 -8.89 14.22 25.69
N LYS A 18 -7.76 14.31 26.41
CA LYS A 18 -6.40 14.24 25.86
C LYS A 18 -6.08 12.83 25.35
N LEU A 19 -5.41 12.75 24.21
CA LEU A 19 -4.82 11.50 23.71
C LEU A 19 -3.80 10.95 24.70
N SER A 20 -3.87 9.65 24.96
CA SER A 20 -2.97 8.94 25.87
C SER A 20 -2.31 7.74 25.19
N LYS A 21 -1.24 7.23 25.80
CA LYS A 21 -0.58 5.98 25.38
C LYS A 21 -1.56 4.80 25.27
N ARG A 22 -2.50 4.71 26.24
CA ARG A 22 -3.52 3.64 26.28
C ARG A 22 -4.52 3.73 25.13
N ASP A 23 -4.77 4.92 24.61
CA ASP A 23 -5.66 5.10 23.45
C ASP A 23 -5.01 4.54 22.18
N GLY A 24 -3.70 4.74 22.01
CA GLY A 24 -2.94 4.12 20.91
C GLY A 24 -2.94 2.60 20.99
N ALA A 25 -2.64 2.03 22.16
CA ALA A 25 -2.64 0.58 22.36
C ALA A 25 -4.02 -0.05 22.09
N LYS A 26 -5.11 0.58 22.57
CA LYS A 26 -6.48 0.10 22.32
C LYS A 26 -6.93 0.27 20.87
N GLY A 27 -6.51 1.36 20.21
CA GLY A 27 -6.89 1.68 18.84
C GLY A 27 -6.00 1.03 17.77
N GLY A 28 -4.90 0.40 18.18
CA GLY A 28 -3.95 -0.24 17.26
C GLY A 28 -3.17 0.75 16.40
N PHE A 29 -2.94 1.97 16.88
CA PHE A 29 -2.19 3.00 16.17
C PHE A 29 -1.02 3.55 17.02
N PRO A 30 0.08 3.98 16.39
CA PRO A 30 1.24 4.51 17.10
C PRO A 30 0.93 5.89 17.72
N VAL A 31 1.51 6.14 18.89
CA VAL A 31 1.49 7.44 19.58
C VAL A 31 2.90 7.94 19.89
N PHE A 32 3.93 7.15 19.54
CA PHE A 32 5.34 7.47 19.74
C PHE A 32 6.09 7.40 18.40
N PRO A 33 7.17 8.18 18.24
CA PRO A 33 8.04 8.07 17.07
C PRO A 33 8.69 6.69 16.93
N LEU A 34 9.12 6.11 18.05
CA LEU A 34 9.74 4.78 18.16
C LEU A 34 8.89 3.90 19.07
N SER A 35 9.01 2.58 18.89
CA SER A 35 8.32 1.63 19.75
C SER A 35 8.77 1.78 21.21
N TRP A 36 7.82 1.70 22.12
CA TRP A 36 8.02 1.81 23.56
C TRP A 36 7.17 0.77 24.28
N GLU A 37 7.82 -0.12 25.05
CA GLU A 37 7.15 -1.26 25.68
C GLU A 37 6.39 -2.09 24.64
N GLU A 38 5.10 -2.30 24.82
CA GLU A 38 4.23 -3.06 23.91
C GLU A 38 3.58 -2.19 22.82
N VAL A 39 3.88 -0.87 22.79
CA VAL A 39 3.29 0.05 21.81
C VAL A 39 4.24 0.22 20.63
N ILE A 40 3.77 -0.17 19.44
CA ILE A 40 4.51 0.00 18.19
C ILE A 40 4.64 1.49 17.85
N GLY A 41 5.83 1.92 17.38
CA GLY A 41 6.09 3.29 16.98
C GLY A 41 5.78 3.58 15.51
N PHE A 42 5.75 4.86 15.16
CA PHE A 42 5.55 5.29 13.76
C PHE A 42 6.64 4.76 12.83
N ARG A 43 7.91 4.75 13.31
CA ARG A 43 9.04 4.24 12.53
C ARG A 43 8.87 2.76 12.18
N GLU A 44 8.47 1.94 13.16
CA GLU A 44 8.38 0.49 13.01
C GLU A 44 7.24 0.06 12.10
N ILE A 45 6.18 0.87 11.97
CA ILE A 45 5.15 0.65 10.97
C ILE A 45 5.48 1.26 9.61
N GLY A 46 6.66 1.90 9.49
CA GLY A 46 7.20 2.37 8.22
C GLY A 46 6.73 3.75 7.80
N PHE A 47 6.47 4.66 8.74
CA PHE A 47 6.30 6.07 8.40
C PHE A 47 7.63 6.70 7.99
N LEU A 48 7.59 7.55 6.98
CA LEU A 48 8.69 8.44 6.64
C LEU A 48 8.81 9.55 7.69
N LYS A 49 10.03 9.98 7.99
CA LYS A 49 10.27 11.12 8.91
C LYS A 49 9.57 12.40 8.45
N GLU A 50 9.56 12.64 7.14
CA GLU A 50 8.90 13.78 6.51
C GLU A 50 7.37 13.69 6.72
N GLY A 51 6.79 12.52 6.56
CA GLY A 51 5.36 12.27 6.76
C GLY A 51 4.92 12.53 8.20
N ILE A 52 5.70 12.05 9.18
CA ILE A 52 5.41 12.31 10.61
C ILE A 52 5.54 13.79 10.93
N LEU A 53 6.63 14.46 10.52
CA LEU A 53 6.86 15.87 10.82
C LEU A 53 5.74 16.73 10.23
N ASN A 54 5.36 16.48 8.97
CA ASN A 54 4.27 17.21 8.33
C ASN A 54 2.94 16.97 9.08
N TYR A 55 2.61 15.72 9.40
CA TYR A 55 1.37 15.43 10.14
C TYR A 55 1.34 16.08 11.53
N LEU A 56 2.45 16.04 12.28
CA LEU A 56 2.55 16.69 13.59
C LEU A 56 2.38 18.21 13.51
N ALA A 57 2.91 18.85 12.47
CA ALA A 57 2.68 20.26 12.25
C ALA A 57 1.19 20.58 12.10
N LEU A 58 0.46 19.81 11.28
CA LEU A 58 -0.98 19.97 11.04
C LEU A 58 -1.85 19.75 12.30
N LEU A 59 -1.34 19.07 13.33
CA LEU A 59 -2.09 18.85 14.58
C LEU A 59 -2.24 20.08 15.46
N GLY A 60 -1.52 21.14 15.19
CA GLY A 60 -1.62 22.35 16.05
C GLY A 60 -1.29 23.64 15.34
N TRP A 61 -1.04 23.58 14.04
CA TRP A 61 -0.66 24.72 13.23
C TRP A 61 -1.31 24.64 11.85
N ASN A 62 -1.55 25.80 11.23
CA ASN A 62 -2.01 25.96 9.86
C ASN A 62 -1.43 27.26 9.31
N ASP A 63 -0.98 27.26 8.08
CA ASP A 63 -0.41 28.44 7.40
C ASP A 63 -1.45 29.43 6.87
N GLY A 64 -2.75 29.15 7.07
CA GLY A 64 -3.86 29.95 6.56
C GLY A 64 -4.31 29.57 5.15
N THR A 65 -3.74 28.50 4.57
CA THR A 65 -4.13 27.95 3.26
C THR A 65 -4.79 26.59 3.39
N ASP A 66 -5.21 26.00 2.25
CA ASP A 66 -5.70 24.62 2.18
C ASP A 66 -4.56 23.62 1.87
N GLU A 67 -3.30 24.07 1.84
CA GLU A 67 -2.15 23.18 1.63
C GLU A 67 -1.94 22.30 2.86
N GLU A 68 -1.71 21.02 2.63
CA GLU A 68 -1.54 20.02 3.69
C GLU A 68 -0.23 19.23 3.56
N ILE A 69 0.50 19.35 2.45
CA ILE A 69 1.69 18.54 2.18
C ILE A 69 2.92 19.43 2.08
N PHE A 70 3.62 19.54 3.19
CA PHE A 70 4.80 20.37 3.38
C PHE A 70 6.07 19.53 3.50
N THR A 71 7.14 19.92 2.82
CA THR A 71 8.49 19.46 3.18
C THR A 71 8.94 20.16 4.46
N LEU A 72 10.02 19.67 5.09
CA LEU A 72 10.60 20.38 6.25
C LEU A 72 10.97 21.81 5.90
N LYS A 73 11.53 22.06 4.72
CA LYS A 73 11.90 23.40 4.25
C LYS A 73 10.67 24.31 4.07
N ASP A 74 9.56 23.76 3.56
CA ASP A 74 8.31 24.51 3.43
C ASP A 74 7.78 24.87 4.83
N LEU A 75 7.81 23.94 5.78
CA LEU A 75 7.43 24.19 7.18
C LEU A 75 8.30 25.25 7.83
N GLU A 76 9.62 25.18 7.67
CA GLU A 76 10.55 26.18 8.19
C GLU A 76 10.28 27.59 7.62
N SER A 77 9.90 27.68 6.34
CA SER A 77 9.63 28.93 5.66
C SER A 77 8.25 29.51 5.98
N ALA A 78 7.25 28.66 6.15
CA ALA A 78 5.86 29.05 6.38
C ALA A 78 5.52 29.22 7.88
N PHE A 79 6.30 28.59 8.79
CA PHE A 79 5.96 28.55 10.20
C PHE A 79 5.94 29.94 10.83
N GLY A 80 4.76 30.34 11.33
CA GLY A 80 4.54 31.54 12.09
C GLY A 80 3.72 31.22 13.35
N LEU A 81 3.92 32.01 14.41
CA LEU A 81 3.21 31.86 15.69
C LEU A 81 1.71 32.11 15.56
N GLU A 82 1.33 32.96 14.62
CA GLU A 82 -0.06 33.28 14.25
C GLU A 82 -0.83 32.08 13.70
N GLY A 83 -0.14 31.13 13.07
CA GLY A 83 -0.73 29.90 12.56
C GLY A 83 -1.03 28.84 13.64
N ILE A 84 -0.57 29.06 14.90
CA ILE A 84 -0.84 28.14 16.01
C ILE A 84 -2.31 28.18 16.38
N GLN A 85 -2.96 27.02 16.32
CA GLN A 85 -4.38 26.87 16.62
C GLN A 85 -4.63 27.01 18.11
N LYS A 86 -5.73 27.69 18.49
CA LYS A 86 -6.13 27.87 19.90
C LYS A 86 -6.86 26.65 20.46
N GLY A 87 -7.52 25.88 19.62
CA GLY A 87 -8.27 24.68 20.00
C GLY A 87 -7.42 23.41 19.92
N GLY A 88 -7.75 22.40 20.71
CA GLY A 88 -7.10 21.09 20.64
C GLY A 88 -7.38 20.39 19.30
N ALA A 89 -6.33 19.87 18.67
CA ALA A 89 -6.44 19.11 17.44
C ALA A 89 -6.77 17.64 17.73
N ARG A 90 -7.70 17.06 16.99
CA ARG A 90 -8.00 15.62 17.10
C ARG A 90 -6.95 14.81 16.33
N PHE A 91 -6.43 13.80 17.00
CA PHE A 91 -5.57 12.82 16.35
C PHE A 91 -6.40 12.00 15.37
N ASP A 92 -5.99 12.01 14.10
CA ASP A 92 -6.58 11.22 13.03
C ASP A 92 -5.51 10.35 12.37
N PHE A 93 -5.53 9.05 12.71
CA PHE A 93 -4.54 8.11 12.17
C PHE A 93 -4.69 7.90 10.65
N LYS A 94 -5.92 7.97 10.11
CA LYS A 94 -6.14 7.88 8.66
C LYS A 94 -5.54 9.08 7.93
N LYS A 95 -5.67 10.26 8.52
CA LYS A 95 -5.00 11.47 8.01
C LYS A 95 -3.48 11.34 8.06
N ALA A 96 -2.93 10.77 9.15
CA ALA A 96 -1.50 10.51 9.25
C ALA A 96 -1.02 9.58 8.13
N LEU A 97 -1.73 8.46 7.89
CA LEU A 97 -1.43 7.52 6.80
C LEU A 97 -1.49 8.20 5.44
N TRP A 98 -2.53 8.99 5.19
CA TRP A 98 -2.67 9.73 3.93
C TRP A 98 -1.51 10.71 3.70
N VAL A 99 -1.13 11.51 4.72
CA VAL A 99 0.02 12.42 4.64
C VAL A 99 1.29 11.64 4.32
N ASN A 100 1.53 10.54 5.02
CA ASN A 100 2.70 9.70 4.77
C ASN A 100 2.72 9.14 3.34
N ALA A 101 1.57 8.67 2.83
CA ALA A 101 1.43 8.19 1.46
C ALA A 101 1.79 9.28 0.42
N GLN A 102 1.40 10.54 0.66
CA GLN A 102 1.78 11.65 -0.24
C GLN A 102 3.30 11.86 -0.27
N HIS A 103 3.98 11.75 0.88
CA HIS A 103 5.44 11.82 0.94
C HIS A 103 6.10 10.62 0.27
N MET A 104 5.56 9.41 0.44
CA MET A 104 6.05 8.22 -0.26
C MET A 104 5.96 8.37 -1.79
N LYS A 105 4.86 8.91 -2.30
CA LYS A 105 4.67 9.15 -3.75
C LYS A 105 5.68 10.14 -4.34
N LYS A 106 6.14 11.10 -3.55
CA LYS A 106 7.15 12.08 -3.97
C LYS A 106 8.56 11.50 -4.07
N LYS A 107 8.86 10.37 -3.40
CA LYS A 107 10.18 9.74 -3.43
C LYS A 107 10.40 8.91 -4.69
N GLN A 108 11.65 8.88 -5.15
CA GLN A 108 12.05 7.97 -6.22
C GLN A 108 12.10 6.52 -5.71
N ALA A 109 11.96 5.54 -6.63
CA ALA A 109 11.93 4.13 -6.25
C ALA A 109 13.19 3.68 -5.52
N HIS A 110 14.38 4.10 -5.98
CA HIS A 110 15.65 3.77 -5.33
C HIS A 110 15.76 4.33 -3.91
N GLU A 111 15.18 5.52 -3.62
CA GLU A 111 15.13 6.08 -2.27
C GLU A 111 14.27 5.22 -1.34
N LEU A 112 13.14 4.72 -1.83
CA LEU A 112 12.26 3.84 -1.06
C LEU A 112 12.93 2.48 -0.82
N VAL A 113 13.61 1.92 -1.82
CA VAL A 113 14.40 0.68 -1.67
C VAL A 113 15.43 0.81 -0.55
N ALA A 114 16.11 1.96 -0.46
CA ALA A 114 17.09 2.20 0.59
C ALA A 114 16.48 2.37 2.01
N LEU A 115 15.18 2.63 2.11
CA LEU A 115 14.47 2.85 3.39
C LEU A 115 13.75 1.62 3.91
N ILE A 116 13.49 0.62 3.06
CA ILE A 116 12.84 -0.63 3.49
C ILE A 116 13.85 -1.50 4.27
N ASN A 117 13.37 -2.17 5.32
CA ASN A 117 14.23 -2.93 6.24
C ASN A 117 14.68 -4.27 5.68
N LYS A 118 13.91 -4.85 4.78
CA LYS A 118 14.20 -6.15 4.17
C LYS A 118 15.25 -6.00 3.07
N ASP A 119 16.19 -6.92 3.02
CA ASP A 119 17.22 -6.93 1.96
C ASP A 119 16.60 -7.39 0.63
N TYR A 120 16.27 -6.42 -0.19
CA TYR A 120 15.76 -6.63 -1.54
C TYR A 120 16.80 -6.36 -2.64
N HIS A 121 18.06 -6.09 -2.28
CA HIS A 121 19.09 -5.72 -3.26
C HIS A 121 19.36 -6.79 -4.31
N GLN A 122 19.06 -8.05 -4.01
CA GLN A 122 19.21 -9.16 -4.95
C GLN A 122 17.95 -9.47 -5.77
N ILE A 123 16.86 -8.74 -5.53
CA ILE A 123 15.62 -8.94 -6.25
C ILE A 123 15.69 -8.27 -7.62
N ASP A 124 15.54 -9.06 -8.68
CA ASP A 124 15.48 -8.53 -10.05
C ASP A 124 14.38 -7.47 -10.18
N LYS A 125 14.71 -6.36 -10.84
CA LYS A 125 13.80 -5.23 -11.11
C LYS A 125 13.14 -4.63 -9.87
N ILE A 126 13.82 -4.62 -8.71
CA ILE A 126 13.22 -4.13 -7.46
C ILE A 126 12.66 -2.71 -7.58
N GLU A 127 13.37 -1.79 -8.24
CA GLU A 127 12.89 -0.42 -8.42
C GLU A 127 11.60 -0.36 -9.28
N ALA A 128 11.47 -1.21 -10.30
CA ALA A 128 10.26 -1.28 -11.10
C ALA A 128 9.08 -1.86 -10.29
N LYS A 129 9.34 -2.87 -9.43
CA LYS A 129 8.34 -3.43 -8.50
C LYS A 129 7.88 -2.37 -7.48
N VAL A 130 8.83 -1.63 -6.90
CA VAL A 130 8.54 -0.52 -5.99
C VAL A 130 7.73 0.58 -6.69
N SER A 131 8.12 0.98 -7.91
CA SER A 131 7.39 1.97 -8.69
C SER A 131 5.95 1.57 -8.96
N LEU A 132 5.70 0.29 -9.26
CA LEU A 132 4.35 -0.24 -9.50
C LEU A 132 3.50 -0.27 -8.22
N MET A 133 4.12 -0.47 -7.05
CA MET A 133 3.41 -0.64 -5.78
C MET A 133 3.34 0.61 -4.91
N ARG A 134 4.25 1.57 -5.09
CA ARG A 134 4.40 2.77 -4.25
C ARG A 134 3.08 3.51 -4.01
N ASP A 135 2.30 3.73 -5.07
CA ASP A 135 1.06 4.51 -4.98
C ASP A 135 -0.09 3.78 -4.26
N ARG A 136 0.13 2.52 -3.91
CA ARG A 136 -0.82 1.64 -3.20
C ARG A 136 -0.47 1.42 -1.74
N ALA A 137 0.69 1.91 -1.32
CA ALA A 137 1.18 1.78 0.04
C ALA A 137 1.05 3.10 0.80
N GLU A 138 0.61 3.03 2.03
CA GLU A 138 0.56 4.18 2.95
C GLU A 138 1.77 4.21 3.88
N THR A 139 2.50 3.08 4.01
CA THR A 139 3.71 2.94 4.83
C THR A 139 4.77 2.07 4.14
N LEU A 140 6.04 2.16 4.58
CA LEU A 140 7.10 1.29 4.08
C LEU A 140 6.82 -0.19 4.38
N LEU A 141 6.26 -0.50 5.55
CA LEU A 141 5.90 -1.88 5.91
C LEU A 141 4.81 -2.44 4.98
N GLU A 142 3.86 -1.62 4.57
CA GLU A 142 2.85 -2.01 3.59
C GLU A 142 3.48 -2.18 2.20
N LEU A 143 4.40 -1.30 1.82
CA LEU A 143 5.15 -1.43 0.57
C LEU A 143 5.94 -2.75 0.53
N GLU A 144 6.62 -3.13 1.61
CA GLU A 144 7.31 -4.42 1.73
C GLU A 144 6.36 -5.60 1.49
N ARG A 145 5.16 -5.57 2.12
CA ARG A 145 4.15 -6.62 1.91
C ARG A 145 3.66 -6.70 0.46
N LEU A 146 3.55 -5.55 -0.20
CA LEU A 146 3.16 -5.51 -1.61
C LEU A 146 4.28 -6.01 -2.54
N ILE A 147 5.54 -5.75 -2.19
CA ILE A 147 6.70 -6.30 -2.91
C ILE A 147 6.79 -7.82 -2.73
N ASP A 148 6.49 -8.32 -1.54
CA ASP A 148 6.47 -9.76 -1.25
C ASP A 148 5.47 -10.53 -2.14
N LEU A 149 4.48 -9.86 -2.72
CA LEU A 149 3.59 -10.48 -3.71
C LEU A 149 4.34 -10.92 -4.98
N PHE A 150 5.49 -10.34 -5.31
CA PHE A 150 6.29 -10.78 -6.47
C PHE A 150 7.12 -12.02 -6.15
N GLU A 151 7.55 -12.17 -4.90
CA GLU A 151 8.45 -13.25 -4.48
C GLU A 151 7.68 -14.52 -4.09
N ASN A 152 6.46 -14.36 -3.55
CA ASN A 152 5.68 -15.46 -3.01
C ASN A 152 4.39 -15.66 -3.80
N SER A 153 4.16 -16.90 -4.24
CA SER A 153 2.88 -17.31 -4.83
C SER A 153 1.77 -17.28 -3.78
N PRO A 154 0.51 -16.96 -4.15
CA PRO A 154 -0.59 -17.01 -3.21
C PRO A 154 -0.77 -18.41 -2.59
N VAL A 155 -0.80 -18.51 -1.27
CA VAL A 155 -1.12 -19.74 -0.52
C VAL A 155 -2.61 -19.85 -0.18
N GLN A 156 -3.33 -18.73 -0.25
CA GLN A 156 -4.77 -18.66 0.02
C GLN A 156 -5.45 -17.81 -1.06
N TYR A 157 -6.67 -18.20 -1.40
CA TYR A 157 -7.49 -17.50 -2.37
C TYR A 157 -8.75 -16.95 -1.70
N ASN A 158 -9.24 -15.80 -2.19
CA ASN A 158 -10.48 -15.22 -1.68
C ASN A 158 -11.68 -16.07 -2.10
N GLU A 159 -12.11 -16.99 -1.22
CA GLU A 159 -13.19 -17.94 -1.47
C GLU A 159 -14.53 -17.27 -1.85
N LYS A 160 -14.81 -16.06 -1.30
CA LYS A 160 -16.02 -15.30 -1.68
C LYS A 160 -16.03 -14.91 -3.15
N VAL A 161 -14.84 -14.75 -3.73
CA VAL A 161 -14.66 -14.44 -5.15
C VAL A 161 -14.64 -15.72 -5.96
N VAL A 162 -13.85 -16.71 -5.53
CA VAL A 162 -13.73 -18.02 -6.20
C VAL A 162 -15.11 -18.65 -6.41
N ASN A 163 -15.97 -18.61 -5.39
CA ASN A 163 -17.32 -19.18 -5.44
C ASN A 163 -18.30 -18.42 -6.39
N LYS A 164 -17.92 -17.23 -6.85
CA LYS A 164 -18.69 -16.47 -7.84
C LYS A 164 -18.17 -16.62 -9.27
N LEU A 165 -17.01 -17.23 -9.45
CA LEU A 165 -16.43 -17.49 -10.76
C LEU A 165 -17.12 -18.65 -11.44
N ASP A 166 -17.26 -18.58 -12.76
CA ASP A 166 -17.54 -19.73 -13.61
C ASP A 166 -16.25 -20.57 -13.67
N LYS A 167 -16.15 -21.58 -12.79
CA LYS A 167 -14.91 -22.35 -12.59
C LYS A 167 -14.43 -23.02 -13.89
N ASP A 168 -15.34 -23.55 -14.69
CA ASP A 168 -14.99 -24.26 -15.94
C ASP A 168 -14.41 -23.31 -16.99
N ARG A 169 -15.08 -22.18 -17.22
CA ARG A 169 -14.60 -21.17 -18.16
C ARG A 169 -13.32 -20.48 -17.67
N CYS A 170 -13.22 -20.20 -16.37
CA CYS A 170 -11.99 -19.68 -15.78
C CYS A 170 -10.82 -20.63 -15.96
N LYS A 171 -11.04 -21.93 -15.75
CA LYS A 171 -10.01 -22.94 -15.97
C LYS A 171 -9.53 -22.98 -17.42
N LYS A 172 -10.46 -22.99 -18.39
CA LYS A 172 -10.11 -22.93 -19.82
C LYS A 172 -9.32 -21.69 -20.18
N LEU A 173 -9.76 -20.52 -19.71
CA LEU A 173 -9.04 -19.25 -19.89
C LEU A 173 -7.63 -19.31 -19.31
N LEU A 174 -7.46 -19.80 -18.08
CA LEU A 174 -6.14 -19.91 -17.44
C LEU A 174 -5.19 -20.88 -18.15
N LEU A 175 -5.71 -21.97 -18.72
CA LEU A 175 -4.91 -22.88 -19.53
C LEU A 175 -4.38 -22.17 -20.79
N LYS A 176 -5.20 -21.39 -21.49
CA LYS A 176 -4.75 -20.57 -22.61
C LYS A 176 -3.68 -19.54 -22.21
N VAL A 177 -3.90 -18.86 -21.08
CA VAL A 177 -2.91 -17.93 -20.52
C VAL A 177 -1.60 -18.64 -20.24
N LYS A 178 -1.64 -19.83 -19.62
CA LYS A 178 -0.46 -20.66 -19.35
C LYS A 178 0.28 -21.03 -20.64
N ASP A 179 -0.44 -21.43 -21.68
CA ASP A 179 0.18 -21.80 -22.96
C ASP A 179 0.85 -20.59 -23.61
N ARG A 180 0.16 -19.44 -23.68
CA ARG A 180 0.75 -18.19 -24.20
C ARG A 180 1.97 -17.72 -23.42
N VAL A 181 1.94 -17.81 -22.06
CA VAL A 181 3.12 -17.50 -21.25
C VAL A 181 4.26 -18.47 -21.54
N SER A 182 3.96 -19.77 -21.72
CA SER A 182 4.96 -20.78 -22.06
C SER A 182 5.62 -20.54 -23.41
N GLU A 183 4.85 -20.10 -24.39
CA GLU A 183 5.30 -19.81 -25.77
C GLU A 183 5.91 -18.41 -25.93
N GLY A 184 5.74 -17.53 -24.93
CA GLY A 184 6.17 -16.13 -25.01
C GLY A 184 5.25 -15.25 -25.88
N THR A 185 4.02 -15.71 -26.15
CA THR A 185 3.01 -15.02 -26.99
C THR A 185 1.96 -14.27 -26.14
N TRP A 186 2.19 -14.15 -24.82
CA TRP A 186 1.31 -13.44 -23.91
C TRP A 186 1.28 -11.95 -24.17
N THR A 187 0.10 -11.42 -24.49
CA THR A 187 -0.18 -9.98 -24.60
C THR A 187 -1.54 -9.66 -23.99
N LYS A 188 -1.80 -8.37 -23.75
CA LYS A 188 -3.10 -7.90 -23.26
C LYS A 188 -4.20 -8.17 -24.28
N GLU A 189 -3.92 -7.91 -25.54
CA GLU A 189 -4.83 -8.09 -26.67
C GLU A 189 -5.22 -9.57 -26.81
N ALA A 190 -4.22 -10.46 -26.79
CA ALA A 190 -4.44 -11.90 -26.86
C ALA A 190 -5.28 -12.43 -25.67
N PHE A 191 -5.09 -11.85 -24.49
CA PHE A 191 -5.91 -12.19 -23.32
C PHE A 191 -7.36 -11.73 -23.48
N MET A 192 -7.60 -10.53 -24.01
CA MET A 192 -8.97 -10.05 -24.26
C MET A 192 -9.68 -10.94 -25.29
N GLU A 193 -9.01 -11.37 -26.35
CA GLU A 193 -9.56 -12.33 -27.30
C GLU A 193 -9.90 -13.69 -26.64
N ASP A 194 -9.03 -14.17 -25.76
CA ASP A 194 -9.27 -15.43 -25.06
C ASP A 194 -10.47 -15.34 -24.12
N ILE A 195 -10.68 -14.20 -23.43
CA ILE A 195 -11.88 -13.94 -22.62
C ILE A 195 -13.16 -14.03 -23.49
N GLU A 196 -13.13 -13.40 -24.67
CA GLU A 196 -14.27 -13.41 -25.60
C GLU A 196 -14.54 -14.82 -26.13
N LYS A 197 -13.50 -15.53 -26.55
CA LYS A 197 -13.61 -16.94 -27.03
C LYS A 197 -14.18 -17.89 -25.98
N GLU A 198 -13.92 -17.63 -24.69
CA GLU A 198 -14.51 -18.43 -23.60
C GLU A 198 -15.91 -17.93 -23.19
N GLY A 199 -16.44 -16.90 -23.83
CA GLY A 199 -17.77 -16.34 -23.53
C GLY A 199 -17.86 -15.73 -22.13
N LEU A 200 -16.74 -15.24 -21.58
CA LEU A 200 -16.70 -14.56 -20.32
C LEU A 200 -16.90 -13.04 -20.51
N LYS A 201 -17.49 -12.38 -19.52
CA LYS A 201 -17.43 -10.92 -19.45
C LYS A 201 -15.98 -10.52 -19.10
N VAL A 202 -15.49 -9.42 -19.67
CA VAL A 202 -14.11 -8.92 -19.44
C VAL A 202 -13.79 -8.84 -17.94
N GLY A 203 -14.71 -8.28 -17.14
CA GLY A 203 -14.53 -8.19 -15.69
C GLY A 203 -14.35 -9.55 -15.01
N ALA A 204 -15.06 -10.59 -15.45
CA ALA A 204 -14.94 -11.94 -14.90
C ALA A 204 -13.59 -12.58 -15.28
N GLY A 205 -13.15 -12.45 -16.53
CA GLY A 205 -11.83 -12.90 -16.96
C GLY A 205 -10.69 -12.21 -16.21
N MET A 206 -10.78 -10.88 -16.04
CA MET A 206 -9.81 -10.10 -15.25
C MET A 206 -9.80 -10.51 -13.78
N GLN A 207 -10.95 -10.79 -13.17
CA GLN A 207 -11.03 -11.28 -11.79
C GLN A 207 -10.40 -12.67 -11.65
N CYS A 208 -10.70 -13.57 -12.59
CA CYS A 208 -10.12 -14.92 -12.63
C CYS A 208 -8.57 -14.86 -12.64
N LEU A 209 -8.00 -14.09 -13.57
CA LEU A 209 -6.55 -13.92 -13.66
C LEU A 209 -5.98 -13.24 -12.40
N ARG A 210 -6.65 -12.23 -11.87
CA ARG A 210 -6.21 -11.52 -10.65
C ARG A 210 -6.14 -12.44 -9.44
N VAL A 211 -7.16 -13.25 -9.22
CA VAL A 211 -7.16 -14.22 -8.11
C VAL A 211 -6.07 -15.26 -8.30
N ALA A 212 -5.86 -15.74 -9.52
CA ALA A 212 -4.77 -16.67 -9.82
C ALA A 212 -3.38 -16.09 -9.47
N LEU A 213 -3.15 -14.84 -9.80
CA LEU A 213 -1.84 -14.19 -9.64
C LEU A 213 -1.59 -13.65 -8.22
N VAL A 214 -2.62 -13.10 -7.57
CA VAL A 214 -2.49 -12.32 -6.32
C VAL A 214 -3.28 -12.92 -5.15
N GLY A 215 -4.17 -13.88 -5.40
CA GLY A 215 -5.03 -14.50 -4.38
C GLY A 215 -6.24 -13.64 -3.97
N SER A 216 -6.33 -12.38 -4.42
CA SER A 216 -7.36 -11.42 -4.02
C SER A 216 -7.79 -10.51 -5.18
N LEU A 217 -8.89 -9.72 -4.98
CA LEU A 217 -9.31 -8.72 -5.97
C LEU A 217 -8.52 -7.42 -5.90
N LYS A 218 -7.85 -7.15 -4.79
CA LYS A 218 -7.00 -5.97 -4.63
C LYS A 218 -5.58 -6.31 -5.06
N GLY A 219 -4.96 -5.43 -5.82
CA GLY A 219 -3.60 -5.65 -6.29
C GLY A 219 -3.20 -4.65 -7.39
N PRO A 220 -2.00 -4.78 -7.95
CA PRO A 220 -1.47 -3.92 -9.00
C PRO A 220 -2.21 -4.08 -10.33
N ASP A 221 -1.80 -3.32 -11.34
CA ASP A 221 -2.15 -3.64 -12.72
C ASP A 221 -1.65 -5.04 -13.06
N LEU A 222 -2.52 -5.88 -13.64
CA LEU A 222 -2.21 -7.29 -13.88
C LEU A 222 -1.13 -7.50 -14.93
N PHE A 223 -1.14 -6.69 -15.96
CA PHE A 223 -0.21 -6.84 -17.08
C PHE A 223 1.19 -6.39 -16.67
N ASP A 224 1.28 -5.26 -15.94
CA ASP A 224 2.54 -4.80 -15.36
C ASP A 224 3.07 -5.78 -14.31
N PHE A 225 2.19 -6.34 -13.48
CA PHE A 225 2.56 -7.34 -12.50
C PHE A 225 3.14 -8.59 -13.17
N MET A 226 2.45 -9.15 -14.16
CA MET A 226 2.93 -10.33 -14.90
C MET A 226 4.25 -10.06 -15.61
N ARG A 227 4.45 -8.85 -16.15
CA ARG A 227 5.70 -8.45 -16.82
C ARG A 227 6.89 -8.40 -15.86
N LEU A 228 6.65 -8.08 -14.60
CA LEU A 228 7.67 -8.03 -13.54
C LEU A 228 7.90 -9.37 -12.84
N LEU A 229 6.99 -10.33 -12.99
CA LEU A 229 7.20 -11.72 -12.56
C LEU A 229 8.10 -12.45 -13.55
N THR A 230 8.83 -13.46 -13.07
CA THR A 230 9.50 -14.41 -13.95
C THR A 230 8.47 -15.28 -14.70
N LYS A 231 8.87 -15.85 -15.83
CA LYS A 231 8.03 -16.82 -16.56
C LYS A 231 7.58 -17.97 -15.66
N ASN A 232 8.51 -18.52 -14.88
CA ASN A 232 8.22 -19.63 -13.97
C ASN A 232 7.23 -19.26 -12.88
N SER A 233 7.38 -18.07 -12.27
CA SER A 233 6.44 -17.59 -11.24
C SER A 233 5.03 -17.40 -11.80
N ASN A 234 4.90 -16.86 -13.02
CA ASN A 234 3.60 -16.75 -13.68
C ASN A 234 2.96 -18.12 -13.88
N LEU A 235 3.72 -19.10 -14.41
CA LEU A 235 3.24 -20.46 -14.68
C LEU A 235 2.84 -21.19 -13.40
N GLU A 236 3.63 -21.06 -12.34
CA GLU A 236 3.36 -21.67 -11.04
C GLU A 236 2.06 -21.15 -10.43
N ARG A 237 1.84 -19.84 -10.42
CA ARG A 237 0.64 -19.20 -9.89
C ARG A 237 -0.61 -19.65 -10.63
N ILE A 238 -0.55 -19.64 -11.97
CA ILE A 238 -1.65 -20.09 -12.83
C ILE A 238 -1.95 -21.56 -12.56
N LYS A 239 -0.92 -22.41 -12.51
CA LYS A 239 -1.07 -23.87 -12.22
C LYS A 239 -1.68 -24.09 -10.84
N SER A 240 -1.18 -23.43 -9.82
CA SER A 240 -1.65 -23.55 -8.44
C SER A 240 -3.13 -23.20 -8.34
N PHE A 241 -3.55 -22.07 -8.90
CA PHE A 241 -4.96 -21.68 -8.88
C PHE A 241 -5.85 -22.59 -9.74
N THR A 242 -5.37 -23.05 -10.90
CA THR A 242 -6.11 -23.99 -11.75
C THR A 242 -6.39 -25.30 -10.99
N ASN A 243 -5.42 -25.79 -10.20
CA ASN A 243 -5.61 -26.94 -9.34
C ASN A 243 -6.61 -26.69 -8.22
N HIS A 244 -6.58 -25.49 -7.63
CA HIS A 244 -7.54 -25.07 -6.58
C HIS A 244 -8.98 -25.04 -7.10
N LEU A 245 -9.20 -24.66 -8.35
CA LEU A 245 -10.55 -24.69 -8.98
C LEU A 245 -11.13 -26.09 -9.16
N ASN A 246 -10.33 -27.16 -8.99
CA ASN A 246 -10.77 -28.55 -9.11
C ASN A 246 -11.31 -29.12 -7.78
N ILE A 247 -11.19 -28.39 -6.69
CA ILE A 247 -11.72 -28.73 -5.36
C ILE A 247 -13.11 -28.10 -5.19
#